data_9bd601e2d30d8fdaad740250b411a720
#
_entry.id   9bd601e2d30d8fdaad740250b411a720
#
_cell.length_a   1.000
_cell.length_b   1.000
_cell.length_c   1.000
_cell.angle_alpha   90.00
_cell.angle_beta   90.00
_cell.angle_gamma   90.00
#
_symmetry.space_group_name_H-M   'P 1'
#
loop_
_entity.id
_entity.type
_entity.pdbx_description
1 polymer ?
#
loop_
_entity_poly.entity_id
_entity_poly.type
_entity_poly.pdbx_seq_one_letter_code
_entity_poly.pdbx_strand_id
1 'polypeptide(L)'
;MSGTVLVTGSSRGIGRAIALALADAGYDLVLHCRSQLADAEAVRDAVEACGRSARVLQFDVAHREHCREVLTADMDAHGAYYGVVCNAGIIRDGAFPALTGDDWDAVIHTNLDAFYNVLHPIVMPMVRRRQPGRIVTLASVSGLIGNRGQTNYSAAKAGIIAASKSLALELAKREITVNCVAPGLIATGMSDGAVPAELAAMIPARRAGKPEEVAALVRFLLSAEAAYITRQVIAVNGGLC
;
A
#
# COMPACT_ATOMS: atom_id res chain seq x y z
N MET A 1 -17.01 -13.14 -4.46
CA MET A 1 -16.73 -12.28 -5.63
C MET A 1 -15.24 -12.34 -5.86
N SER A 2 -14.79 -12.92 -6.94
CA SER A 2 -13.38 -12.99 -7.30
C SER A 2 -13.06 -11.80 -8.21
N GLY A 3 -12.18 -10.93 -7.77
CA GLY A 3 -11.65 -9.82 -8.59
C GLY A 3 -10.14 -9.81 -8.47
N THR A 4 -9.46 -9.21 -9.45
CA THR A 4 -8.01 -9.07 -9.42
C THR A 4 -7.62 -7.83 -8.63
N VAL A 5 -6.68 -7.96 -7.71
CA VAL A 5 -6.16 -6.88 -6.87
C VAL A 5 -4.67 -6.67 -7.14
N LEU A 6 -4.28 -5.44 -7.49
CA LEU A 6 -2.88 -5.03 -7.55
C LEU A 6 -2.38 -4.66 -6.14
N VAL A 7 -1.24 -5.22 -5.74
CA VAL A 7 -0.54 -4.84 -4.49
C VAL A 7 0.86 -4.38 -4.82
N THR A 8 1.14 -3.08 -4.68
CA THR A 8 2.49 -2.56 -4.92
C THR A 8 3.43 -2.85 -3.74
N GLY A 9 4.69 -3.21 -4.04
CA GLY A 9 5.68 -3.58 -3.02
C GLY A 9 5.30 -4.83 -2.25
N SER A 10 4.81 -5.86 -2.95
CA SER A 10 4.27 -7.09 -2.36
C SER A 10 5.31 -8.21 -2.16
N SER A 11 6.59 -7.98 -2.48
CA SER A 11 7.63 -9.00 -2.34
C SER A 11 7.98 -9.35 -0.89
N ARG A 12 7.73 -8.42 0.07
CA ARG A 12 8.08 -8.62 1.50
C ARG A 12 7.21 -7.78 2.44
N GLY A 13 7.41 -7.99 3.75
CA GLY A 13 6.83 -7.17 4.81
C GLY A 13 5.29 -7.07 4.75
N ILE A 14 4.77 -5.87 4.93
CA ILE A 14 3.32 -5.59 4.93
C ILE A 14 2.69 -5.97 3.59
N GLY A 15 3.34 -5.63 2.47
CA GLY A 15 2.80 -5.93 1.13
C GLY A 15 2.65 -7.43 0.86
N ARG A 16 3.62 -8.24 1.31
CA ARG A 16 3.52 -9.71 1.23
C ARG A 16 2.37 -10.24 2.10
N ALA A 17 2.27 -9.77 3.35
CA ALA A 17 1.18 -10.19 4.23
C ALA A 17 -0.19 -9.82 3.67
N ILE A 18 -0.34 -8.62 3.07
CA ILE A 18 -1.54 -8.21 2.37
C ILE A 18 -1.86 -9.15 1.21
N ALA A 19 -0.88 -9.45 0.34
CA ALA A 19 -1.09 -10.33 -0.80
C ALA A 19 -1.59 -11.71 -0.37
N LEU A 20 -0.98 -12.32 0.64
CA LEU A 20 -1.39 -13.64 1.15
C LEU A 20 -2.79 -13.60 1.79
N ALA A 21 -3.08 -12.57 2.60
CA ALA A 21 -4.40 -12.42 3.21
C ALA A 21 -5.52 -12.20 2.18
N LEU A 22 -5.21 -11.58 1.04
CA LEU A 22 -6.15 -11.40 -0.07
C LEU A 22 -6.33 -12.70 -0.86
N ALA A 23 -5.28 -13.48 -1.07
CA ALA A 23 -5.36 -14.79 -1.69
C ALA A 23 -6.27 -15.72 -0.89
N ASP A 24 -6.08 -15.79 0.44
CA ASP A 24 -6.95 -16.56 1.35
C ASP A 24 -8.42 -16.09 1.30
N ALA A 25 -8.65 -14.80 1.04
CA ALA A 25 -10.00 -14.24 0.87
C ALA A 25 -10.60 -14.47 -0.53
N GLY A 26 -9.89 -15.14 -1.44
CA GLY A 26 -10.39 -15.54 -2.76
C GLY A 26 -10.13 -14.53 -3.89
N TYR A 27 -9.22 -13.58 -3.71
CA TYR A 27 -8.81 -12.65 -4.77
C TYR A 27 -7.65 -13.20 -5.62
N ASP A 28 -7.66 -12.90 -6.91
CA ASP A 28 -6.50 -13.05 -7.77
C ASP A 28 -5.58 -11.84 -7.63
N LEU A 29 -4.27 -12.03 -7.76
CA LEU A 29 -3.29 -11.02 -7.40
C LEU A 29 -2.43 -10.55 -8.60
N VAL A 30 -2.19 -9.25 -8.64
CA VAL A 30 -1.08 -8.66 -9.38
C VAL A 30 -0.06 -8.19 -8.34
N LEU A 31 1.05 -8.88 -8.29
CA LEU A 31 2.14 -8.61 -7.38
C LEU A 31 3.12 -7.66 -8.04
N HIS A 32 3.71 -6.76 -7.27
CA HIS A 32 4.66 -5.81 -7.80
C HIS A 32 5.94 -5.78 -6.97
N CYS A 33 7.07 -5.71 -7.68
CA CYS A 33 8.38 -5.40 -7.09
C CYS A 33 9.14 -4.40 -7.99
N ARG A 34 10.10 -3.69 -7.39
CA ARG A 34 11.05 -2.86 -8.14
C ARG A 34 12.24 -3.69 -8.65
N SER A 35 12.89 -4.44 -7.76
CA SER A 35 14.13 -5.15 -8.06
C SER A 35 14.20 -6.57 -7.52
N GLN A 36 13.38 -6.93 -6.54
CA GLN A 36 13.42 -8.23 -5.86
C GLN A 36 12.45 -9.21 -6.54
N LEU A 37 12.78 -9.61 -7.77
CA LEU A 37 11.90 -10.45 -8.58
C LEU A 37 11.73 -11.84 -7.95
N ALA A 38 12.80 -12.48 -7.48
CA ALA A 38 12.73 -13.81 -6.86
C ALA A 38 11.83 -13.83 -5.61
N ASP A 39 11.89 -12.77 -4.77
CA ASP A 39 11.00 -12.66 -3.61
C ASP A 39 9.52 -12.49 -4.04
N ALA A 40 9.27 -11.71 -5.10
CA ALA A 40 7.93 -11.54 -5.63
C ALA A 40 7.38 -12.83 -6.26
N GLU A 41 8.23 -13.61 -6.93
CA GLU A 41 7.88 -14.93 -7.47
C GLU A 41 7.57 -15.93 -6.36
N ALA A 42 8.34 -15.94 -5.27
CA ALA A 42 8.04 -16.77 -4.11
C ALA A 42 6.66 -16.41 -3.49
N VAL A 43 6.27 -15.13 -3.51
CA VAL A 43 4.91 -14.74 -3.08
C VAL A 43 3.86 -15.19 -4.08
N ARG A 44 4.13 -15.12 -5.39
CA ARG A 44 3.24 -15.67 -6.44
C ARG A 44 2.98 -17.15 -6.20
N ASP A 45 4.05 -17.95 -6.01
CA ASP A 45 3.93 -19.38 -5.80
C ASP A 45 3.11 -19.71 -4.54
N ALA A 46 3.25 -18.90 -3.48
CA ALA A 46 2.43 -19.03 -2.27
C ALA A 46 0.95 -18.66 -2.52
N VAL A 47 0.65 -17.67 -3.34
CA VAL A 47 -0.72 -17.30 -3.74
C VAL A 47 -1.33 -18.43 -4.60
N GLU A 48 -0.57 -19.00 -5.53
CA GLU A 48 -1.01 -20.11 -6.37
C GLU A 48 -1.28 -21.37 -5.54
N ALA A 49 -0.49 -21.61 -4.50
CA ALA A 49 -0.72 -22.70 -3.54
C ALA A 49 -2.05 -22.55 -2.77
N CYS A 50 -2.57 -21.32 -2.63
CA CYS A 50 -3.91 -21.04 -2.10
C CYS A 50 -5.03 -21.23 -3.16
N GLY A 51 -4.70 -21.71 -4.36
CA GLY A 51 -5.66 -21.91 -5.45
C GLY A 51 -6.11 -20.62 -6.15
N ARG A 52 -5.31 -19.57 -6.07
CA ARG A 52 -5.57 -18.27 -6.72
C ARG A 52 -4.56 -18.01 -7.84
N SER A 53 -4.98 -17.24 -8.85
CA SER A 53 -4.05 -16.82 -9.90
C SER A 53 -3.24 -15.62 -9.42
N ALA A 54 -1.93 -15.63 -9.75
CA ALA A 54 -1.06 -14.48 -9.48
C ALA A 54 -0.09 -14.23 -10.64
N ARG A 55 0.25 -12.97 -10.87
CA ARG A 55 1.31 -12.56 -11.80
C ARG A 55 2.15 -11.44 -11.20
N VAL A 56 3.39 -11.35 -11.62
CA VAL A 56 4.35 -10.35 -11.12
C VAL A 56 4.58 -9.29 -12.17
N LEU A 57 4.48 -8.03 -11.77
CA LEU A 57 4.89 -6.88 -12.57
C LEU A 57 6.13 -6.23 -11.93
N GLN A 58 7.15 -6.00 -12.73
CA GLN A 58 8.38 -5.37 -12.28
C GLN A 58 8.52 -3.97 -12.88
N PHE A 59 8.44 -2.94 -12.03
CA PHE A 59 8.66 -1.54 -12.43
C PHE A 59 9.03 -0.68 -11.22
N ASP A 60 9.51 0.55 -11.45
CA ASP A 60 9.73 1.52 -10.38
C ASP A 60 8.52 2.46 -10.29
N VAL A 61 7.85 2.47 -9.14
CA VAL A 61 6.66 3.33 -8.89
C VAL A 61 6.98 4.83 -8.96
N ALA A 62 8.25 5.21 -8.83
CA ALA A 62 8.70 6.58 -9.01
C ALA A 62 8.78 7.00 -10.50
N HIS A 63 8.82 6.04 -11.42
CA HIS A 63 9.00 6.31 -12.84
C HIS A 63 7.64 6.33 -13.58
N ARG A 64 7.06 7.51 -13.75
CA ARG A 64 5.69 7.75 -14.24
C ARG A 64 5.35 7.02 -15.55
N GLU A 65 6.17 7.21 -16.58
CA GLU A 65 5.90 6.62 -17.90
C GLU A 65 5.97 5.10 -17.87
N HIS A 66 6.94 4.53 -17.16
CA HIS A 66 7.05 3.08 -17.01
C HIS A 66 5.85 2.50 -16.25
N CYS A 67 5.40 3.16 -15.17
CA CYS A 67 4.16 2.77 -14.49
C CYS A 67 2.98 2.74 -15.47
N ARG A 68 2.81 3.79 -16.25
CA ARG A 68 1.73 3.91 -17.23
C ARG A 68 1.78 2.79 -18.27
N GLU A 69 2.94 2.54 -18.84
CA GLU A 69 3.13 1.52 -19.87
C GLU A 69 2.83 0.11 -19.35
N VAL A 70 3.46 -0.28 -18.24
CA VAL A 70 3.31 -1.63 -17.67
C VAL A 70 1.88 -1.88 -17.20
N LEU A 71 1.28 -0.92 -16.48
CA LEU A 71 -0.07 -1.09 -15.93
C LEU A 71 -1.14 -1.07 -17.04
N THR A 72 -0.95 -0.25 -18.08
CA THR A 72 -1.87 -0.24 -19.22
C THR A 72 -1.79 -1.56 -19.98
N ALA A 73 -0.59 -2.04 -20.31
CA ALA A 73 -0.40 -3.31 -21.00
C ALA A 73 -1.00 -4.50 -20.21
N ASP A 74 -0.84 -4.51 -18.88
CA ASP A 74 -1.42 -5.56 -18.05
C ASP A 74 -2.96 -5.53 -18.08
N MET A 75 -3.55 -4.33 -17.96
CA MET A 75 -5.01 -4.20 -18.03
C MET A 75 -5.59 -4.45 -19.42
N ASP A 76 -4.87 -4.15 -20.47
CA ASP A 76 -5.28 -4.46 -21.85
C ASP A 76 -5.33 -5.98 -22.08
N ALA A 77 -4.39 -6.71 -21.48
CA ALA A 77 -4.31 -8.17 -21.60
C ALA A 77 -5.28 -8.92 -20.66
N HIS A 78 -5.56 -8.39 -19.46
CA HIS A 78 -6.25 -9.12 -18.40
C HIS A 78 -7.51 -8.43 -17.86
N GLY A 79 -7.81 -7.24 -18.32
CA GLY A 79 -8.94 -6.44 -17.85
C GLY A 79 -8.61 -5.56 -16.62
N ALA A 80 -9.51 -4.63 -16.33
CA ALA A 80 -9.34 -3.67 -15.24
C ALA A 80 -9.41 -4.33 -13.86
N TYR A 81 -8.57 -3.87 -12.94
CA TYR A 81 -8.52 -4.36 -11.58
C TYR A 81 -9.83 -4.09 -10.81
N TYR A 82 -10.18 -5.02 -9.92
CA TYR A 82 -11.19 -4.81 -8.88
C TYR A 82 -10.66 -3.87 -7.80
N GLY A 83 -9.43 -4.08 -7.37
CA GLY A 83 -8.84 -3.32 -6.29
C GLY A 83 -7.38 -2.99 -6.50
N VAL A 84 -6.93 -1.95 -5.79
CA VAL A 84 -5.53 -1.51 -5.78
C VAL A 84 -5.10 -1.22 -4.35
N VAL A 85 -3.95 -1.77 -3.96
CA VAL A 85 -3.27 -1.45 -2.70
C VAL A 85 -1.95 -0.75 -3.00
N CYS A 86 -1.88 0.55 -2.76
CA CYS A 86 -0.66 1.36 -2.88
C CYS A 86 0.16 1.21 -1.59
N ASN A 87 1.04 0.20 -1.54
CA ASN A 87 1.86 -0.11 -0.37
C ASN A 87 3.36 0.20 -0.58
N ALA A 88 3.86 0.21 -1.81
CA ALA A 88 5.27 0.50 -2.09
C ALA A 88 5.72 1.82 -1.44
N GLY A 89 6.90 1.80 -0.85
CA GLY A 89 7.48 2.98 -0.20
C GLY A 89 8.89 2.73 0.32
N ILE A 90 9.61 3.81 0.57
CA ILE A 90 10.95 3.80 1.16
C ILE A 90 11.04 4.79 2.32
N ILE A 91 12.05 4.59 3.15
CA ILE A 91 12.42 5.48 4.24
C ILE A 91 13.85 5.97 4.00
N ARG A 92 14.09 7.26 4.22
CA ARG A 92 15.40 7.89 4.29
C ARG A 92 15.37 8.86 5.47
N ASP A 93 15.72 8.33 6.65
CA ASP A 93 15.65 9.09 7.89
C ASP A 93 16.92 9.93 8.09
N GLY A 94 16.75 11.13 8.58
CA GLY A 94 17.84 12.03 8.91
C GLY A 94 17.34 13.29 9.61
N ALA A 95 18.15 13.90 10.48
CA ALA A 95 17.83 15.21 11.02
C ALA A 95 17.70 16.22 9.87
N PHE A 96 16.72 17.11 9.91
CA PHE A 96 16.42 18.00 8.78
C PHE A 96 17.64 18.75 8.21
N PRO A 97 18.56 19.29 9.00
CA PRO A 97 19.76 19.96 8.46
C PRO A 97 20.76 19.01 7.77
N ALA A 98 20.68 17.71 8.04
CA ALA A 98 21.56 16.69 7.46
C ALA A 98 20.87 15.89 6.33
N LEU A 99 19.59 16.11 6.11
CA LEU A 99 18.83 15.46 5.06
C LEU A 99 19.25 16.03 3.70
N THR A 100 19.72 15.18 2.80
CA THR A 100 20.12 15.61 1.45
C THR A 100 18.89 15.86 0.56
N GLY A 101 19.07 16.66 -0.52
CA GLY A 101 18.04 16.82 -1.55
C GLY A 101 17.67 15.47 -2.21
N ASP A 102 18.68 14.63 -2.47
CA ASP A 102 18.46 13.31 -3.06
C ASP A 102 17.62 12.39 -2.15
N ASP A 103 17.86 12.42 -0.83
CA ASP A 103 17.03 11.65 0.12
C ASP A 103 15.61 12.18 0.21
N TRP A 104 15.45 13.51 0.16
CA TRP A 104 14.14 14.15 0.09
C TRP A 104 13.40 13.71 -1.18
N ASP A 105 13.99 13.89 -2.35
CA ASP A 105 13.40 13.60 -3.65
C ASP A 105 13.09 12.11 -3.80
N ALA A 106 14.00 11.22 -3.38
CA ALA A 106 13.78 9.78 -3.42
C ALA A 106 12.54 9.36 -2.61
N VAL A 107 12.34 9.96 -1.42
CA VAL A 107 11.18 9.66 -0.58
C VAL A 107 9.90 10.24 -1.18
N ILE A 108 9.91 11.48 -1.66
CA ILE A 108 8.74 12.11 -2.29
C ILE A 108 8.33 11.33 -3.54
N HIS A 109 9.27 11.05 -4.44
CA HIS A 109 8.96 10.35 -5.69
C HIS A 109 8.47 8.92 -5.48
N THR A 110 9.08 8.18 -4.54
CA THR A 110 8.68 6.79 -4.30
C THR A 110 7.39 6.67 -3.48
N ASN A 111 7.17 7.55 -2.49
CA ASN A 111 5.99 7.43 -1.63
C ASN A 111 4.81 8.26 -2.16
N LEU A 112 5.01 9.55 -2.49
CA LEU A 112 3.90 10.44 -2.85
C LEU A 112 3.59 10.43 -4.35
N ASP A 113 4.59 10.61 -5.22
CA ASP A 113 4.32 10.63 -6.67
C ASP A 113 3.82 9.27 -7.17
N ALA A 114 4.22 8.17 -6.51
CA ALA A 114 3.68 6.83 -6.76
C ALA A 114 2.16 6.75 -6.64
N PHE A 115 1.53 7.55 -5.77
CA PHE A 115 0.06 7.63 -5.70
C PHE A 115 -0.52 8.00 -7.07
N TYR A 116 0.01 9.05 -7.68
CA TYR A 116 -0.42 9.48 -9.01
C TYR A 116 0.01 8.48 -10.09
N ASN A 117 1.28 8.09 -10.09
CA ASN A 117 1.86 7.25 -11.13
C ASN A 117 1.15 5.89 -11.26
N VAL A 118 0.74 5.31 -10.14
CA VAL A 118 0.03 4.02 -10.10
C VAL A 118 -1.46 4.19 -10.35
N LEU A 119 -2.12 5.14 -9.68
CA LEU A 119 -3.58 5.23 -9.73
C LEU A 119 -4.10 5.91 -11.01
N HIS A 120 -3.35 6.87 -11.57
CA HIS A 120 -3.80 7.61 -12.74
C HIS A 120 -4.14 6.71 -13.95
N PRO A 121 -3.30 5.74 -14.37
CA PRO A 121 -3.65 4.83 -15.47
C PRO A 121 -4.78 3.84 -15.10
N ILE A 122 -5.01 3.56 -13.82
CA ILE A 122 -5.93 2.51 -13.35
C ILE A 122 -7.36 3.04 -13.13
N VAL A 123 -7.50 4.27 -12.64
CA VAL A 123 -8.80 4.80 -12.19
C VAL A 123 -9.85 4.81 -13.30
N MET A 124 -9.51 5.27 -14.51
CA MET A 124 -10.48 5.31 -15.60
C MET A 124 -10.92 3.93 -16.09
N PRO A 125 -10.04 2.92 -16.27
CA PRO A 125 -10.45 1.53 -16.48
C PRO A 125 -11.38 1.00 -15.38
N MET A 126 -11.10 1.25 -14.10
CA MET A 126 -12.00 0.87 -13.00
C MET A 126 -13.38 1.52 -13.14
N VAL A 127 -13.45 2.82 -13.45
CA VAL A 127 -14.71 3.55 -13.68
C VAL A 127 -15.49 2.98 -14.86
N ARG A 128 -14.81 2.68 -15.98
CA ARG A 128 -15.44 2.14 -17.20
C ARG A 128 -16.00 0.75 -17.01
N ARG A 129 -15.48 -0.03 -16.06
CA ARG A 129 -16.02 -1.36 -15.70
C ARG A 129 -17.45 -1.28 -15.17
N ARG A 130 -17.88 -0.14 -14.64
CA ARG A 130 -19.23 0.09 -14.06
C ARG A 130 -19.61 -0.95 -12.98
N GLN A 131 -18.66 -1.31 -12.17
CA GLN A 131 -18.80 -2.25 -11.05
C GLN A 131 -18.05 -1.67 -9.83
N PRO A 132 -18.43 -2.09 -8.63
CA PRO A 132 -17.75 -1.67 -7.40
C PRO A 132 -16.24 -1.91 -7.46
N GLY A 133 -15.47 -1.00 -6.88
CA GLY A 133 -14.02 -1.10 -6.80
C GLY A 133 -13.50 -0.65 -5.43
N ARG A 134 -12.24 -0.96 -5.16
CA ARG A 134 -11.61 -0.68 -3.87
C ARG A 134 -10.19 -0.15 -4.07
N ILE A 135 -9.87 0.97 -3.46
CA ILE A 135 -8.52 1.53 -3.41
C ILE A 135 -8.13 1.68 -1.94
N VAL A 136 -7.00 1.10 -1.58
CA VAL A 136 -6.41 1.25 -0.24
C VAL A 136 -4.99 1.77 -0.39
N THR A 137 -4.68 2.86 0.31
CA THR A 137 -3.34 3.45 0.34
C THR A 137 -2.69 3.23 1.70
N LEU A 138 -1.39 2.97 1.73
CA LEU A 138 -0.63 2.83 2.97
C LEU A 138 0.08 4.15 3.29
N ALA A 139 -0.45 4.86 4.29
CA ALA A 139 0.23 5.99 4.91
C ALA A 139 1.18 5.51 6.04
N SER A 140 1.19 6.21 7.15
CA SER A 140 1.94 5.89 8.37
C SER A 140 1.43 6.76 9.50
N VAL A 141 1.65 6.34 10.73
CA VAL A 141 1.53 7.20 11.91
C VAL A 141 2.36 8.49 11.75
N SER A 142 3.52 8.41 11.10
CA SER A 142 4.36 9.59 10.81
C SER A 142 3.66 10.62 9.92
N GLY A 143 2.71 10.22 9.09
CA GLY A 143 1.86 11.12 8.32
C GLY A 143 0.71 11.73 9.13
N LEU A 144 0.40 11.19 10.30
CA LEU A 144 -0.65 11.71 11.19
C LEU A 144 -0.10 12.72 12.19
N ILE A 145 1.01 12.40 12.85
CA ILE A 145 1.53 13.19 13.98
C ILE A 145 2.94 13.75 13.75
N GLY A 146 3.56 13.42 12.60
CA GLY A 146 4.98 13.69 12.38
C GLY A 146 5.89 12.72 13.15
N ASN A 147 7.16 12.67 12.77
CA ASN A 147 8.16 11.92 13.52
C ASN A 147 9.54 12.60 13.36
N ARG A 148 10.29 12.66 14.44
CA ARG A 148 11.64 13.24 14.43
C ARG A 148 12.54 12.49 13.45
N GLY A 149 13.24 13.22 12.58
CA GLY A 149 14.11 12.63 11.56
C GLY A 149 13.40 12.13 10.30
N GLN A 150 12.10 12.37 10.17
CA GLN A 150 11.26 11.89 9.06
C GLN A 150 10.47 13.00 8.36
N THR A 151 11.04 14.20 8.23
CA THR A 151 10.30 15.31 7.61
C THR A 151 9.85 15.03 6.18
N ASN A 152 10.70 14.40 5.36
CA ASN A 152 10.38 13.94 4.00
C ASN A 152 9.30 12.85 4.01
N TYR A 153 9.46 11.82 4.83
CA TYR A 153 8.55 10.70 4.94
C TYR A 153 7.18 11.12 5.50
N SER A 154 7.18 11.93 6.55
CA SER A 154 5.95 12.49 7.13
C SER A 154 5.18 13.36 6.12
N ALA A 155 5.90 14.22 5.37
CA ALA A 155 5.29 15.03 4.32
C ALA A 155 4.65 14.16 3.22
N ALA A 156 5.38 13.14 2.73
CA ALA A 156 4.86 12.22 1.73
C ALA A 156 3.63 11.44 2.23
N LYS A 157 3.68 10.91 3.46
CA LYS A 157 2.58 10.13 4.02
C LYS A 157 1.36 10.96 4.40
N ALA A 158 1.55 12.22 4.83
CA ALA A 158 0.46 13.17 5.00
C ALA A 158 -0.15 13.57 3.65
N GLY A 159 0.66 13.74 2.61
CA GLY A 159 0.20 13.98 1.24
C GLY A 159 -0.68 12.84 0.71
N ILE A 160 -0.30 11.58 0.93
CA ILE A 160 -1.13 10.40 0.58
C ILE A 160 -2.50 10.46 1.28
N ILE A 161 -2.54 10.81 2.56
CA ILE A 161 -3.80 10.94 3.33
C ILE A 161 -4.72 11.97 2.66
N ALA A 162 -4.20 13.15 2.35
CA ALA A 162 -4.99 14.21 1.73
C ALA A 162 -5.44 13.83 0.31
N ALA A 163 -4.54 13.29 -0.51
CA ALA A 163 -4.82 12.84 -1.87
C ALA A 163 -5.89 11.73 -1.90
N SER A 164 -5.79 10.75 -0.98
CA SER A 164 -6.79 9.68 -0.86
C SER A 164 -8.17 10.21 -0.50
N LYS A 165 -8.26 11.18 0.41
CA LYS A 165 -9.52 11.83 0.78
C LYS A 165 -10.16 12.58 -0.38
N SER A 166 -9.36 13.22 -1.23
CA SER A 166 -9.85 13.95 -2.41
C SER A 166 -10.36 12.97 -3.47
N LEU A 167 -9.56 11.94 -3.79
CA LEU A 167 -9.93 10.91 -4.76
C LEU A 167 -11.21 10.14 -4.34
N ALA A 168 -11.41 9.94 -3.04
CA ALA A 168 -12.62 9.30 -2.52
C ALA A 168 -13.89 10.07 -2.89
N LEU A 169 -13.87 11.41 -2.86
CA LEU A 169 -15.01 12.26 -3.25
C LEU A 169 -15.34 12.12 -4.74
N GLU A 170 -14.30 12.01 -5.58
CA GLU A 170 -14.47 11.90 -7.02
C GLU A 170 -15.06 10.55 -7.44
N LEU A 171 -14.71 9.47 -6.71
CA LEU A 171 -15.03 8.11 -7.09
C LEU A 171 -16.27 7.53 -6.37
N ALA A 172 -16.76 8.16 -5.32
CA ALA A 172 -17.87 7.65 -4.50
C ALA A 172 -19.13 7.31 -5.33
N LYS A 173 -19.51 8.17 -6.28
CA LYS A 173 -20.66 7.94 -7.18
C LYS A 173 -20.45 6.74 -8.13
N ARG A 174 -19.25 6.20 -8.21
CA ARG A 174 -18.90 5.03 -9.03
C ARG A 174 -18.80 3.75 -8.22
N GLU A 175 -19.21 3.79 -6.95
CA GLU A 175 -19.08 2.69 -5.99
C GLU A 175 -17.62 2.21 -5.80
N ILE A 176 -16.66 3.09 -6.08
CA ILE A 176 -15.25 2.86 -5.83
C ILE A 176 -14.88 3.56 -4.52
N THR A 177 -14.59 2.78 -3.49
CA THR A 177 -14.15 3.33 -2.20
C THR A 177 -12.64 3.59 -2.20
N VAL A 178 -12.23 4.66 -1.54
CA VAL A 178 -10.82 4.98 -1.32
C VAL A 178 -10.59 5.22 0.16
N ASN A 179 -9.78 4.38 0.78
CA ASN A 179 -9.42 4.46 2.19
C ASN A 179 -7.91 4.44 2.38
N CYS A 180 -7.46 5.01 3.47
CA CYS A 180 -6.06 5.07 3.84
C CYS A 180 -5.83 4.30 5.14
N VAL A 181 -4.86 3.40 5.17
CA VAL A 181 -4.41 2.71 6.38
C VAL A 181 -3.12 3.37 6.85
N ALA A 182 -3.04 3.69 8.15
CA ALA A 182 -1.87 4.32 8.76
C ALA A 182 -1.24 3.38 9.79
N PRO A 183 -0.30 2.51 9.38
CA PRO A 183 0.41 1.65 10.32
C PRO A 183 1.30 2.45 11.27
N GLY A 184 1.44 1.95 12.50
CA GLY A 184 2.48 2.37 13.43
C GLY A 184 3.79 1.58 13.24
N LEU A 185 4.45 1.25 14.34
CA LEU A 185 5.62 0.39 14.34
C LEU A 185 5.22 -1.05 14.06
N ILE A 186 5.62 -1.59 12.91
CA ILE A 186 5.31 -2.96 12.47
C ILE A 186 6.59 -3.76 12.32
N ALA A 187 6.63 -4.95 12.91
CA ALA A 187 7.77 -5.88 12.82
C ALA A 187 7.79 -6.54 11.43
N THR A 188 8.59 -6.01 10.50
CA THR A 188 8.64 -6.48 9.09
C THR A 188 9.77 -7.45 8.79
N GLY A 189 10.41 -8.03 9.79
CA GLY A 189 11.48 -9.02 9.60
C GLY A 189 12.83 -8.48 9.09
N MET A 190 12.93 -7.17 8.83
CA MET A 190 14.21 -6.54 8.44
C MET A 190 15.09 -6.19 9.65
N SER A 191 14.57 -6.35 10.86
CA SER A 191 15.32 -6.29 12.09
C SER A 191 15.22 -7.66 12.76
N ASP A 192 16.30 -8.40 12.79
CA ASP A 192 16.45 -9.64 13.58
C ASP A 192 16.37 -9.39 15.11
N GLY A 193 15.91 -8.24 15.50
CA GLY A 193 15.82 -7.80 16.87
C GLY A 193 14.39 -7.54 17.32
N ALA A 194 14.09 -7.96 18.52
CA ALA A 194 12.94 -7.47 19.25
C ALA A 194 12.96 -5.93 19.19
N VAL A 195 11.80 -5.31 18.94
CA VAL A 195 11.65 -3.86 19.03
C VAL A 195 12.24 -3.39 20.36
N PRO A 196 13.14 -2.40 20.37
CA PRO A 196 13.70 -1.87 21.60
C PRO A 196 12.62 -1.61 22.63
N ALA A 197 12.86 -2.03 23.88
CA ALA A 197 11.86 -1.94 24.96
C ALA A 197 11.35 -0.49 25.14
N GLU A 198 12.24 0.50 24.93
CA GLU A 198 11.89 1.92 25.01
C GLU A 198 10.85 2.31 23.94
N LEU A 199 11.01 1.83 22.71
CA LEU A 199 10.05 2.10 21.62
C LEU A 199 8.72 1.37 21.87
N ALA A 200 8.77 0.12 22.33
CA ALA A 200 7.58 -0.60 22.71
C ALA A 200 6.83 0.06 23.88
N ALA A 201 7.57 0.67 24.82
CA ALA A 201 6.99 1.38 25.95
C ALA A 201 6.21 2.65 25.57
N MET A 202 6.49 3.25 24.43
CA MET A 202 5.75 4.40 23.90
C MET A 202 4.39 4.00 23.29
N ILE A 203 4.22 2.73 22.94
CA ILE A 203 2.99 2.21 22.36
C ILE A 203 2.07 1.72 23.50
N PRO A 204 0.81 2.19 23.62
CA PRO A 204 -0.10 1.70 24.66
C PRO A 204 -0.25 0.18 24.68
N ALA A 205 -0.30 -0.49 23.53
CA ALA A 205 -0.33 -1.94 23.41
C ALA A 205 0.99 -2.64 23.78
N ARG A 206 2.07 -1.88 24.12
CA ARG A 206 3.36 -2.36 24.61
C ARG A 206 4.10 -3.35 23.68
N ARG A 207 3.81 -3.31 22.38
CA ARG A 207 4.46 -4.12 21.36
C ARG A 207 4.39 -3.48 19.98
N ALA A 208 5.25 -3.89 19.08
CA ALA A 208 5.04 -3.64 17.65
C ALA A 208 3.85 -4.45 17.14
N GLY A 209 3.20 -3.92 16.12
CA GLY A 209 2.22 -4.67 15.34
C GLY A 209 2.90 -5.70 14.43
N LYS A 210 2.12 -6.66 13.95
CA LYS A 210 2.55 -7.64 12.95
C LYS A 210 2.03 -7.21 11.57
N PRO A 211 2.73 -7.56 10.46
CA PRO A 211 2.24 -7.31 9.11
C PRO A 211 0.82 -7.84 8.86
N GLU A 212 0.49 -8.99 9.46
CA GLU A 212 -0.83 -9.63 9.36
C GLU A 212 -1.95 -8.79 10.00
N GLU A 213 -1.65 -7.99 11.02
CA GLU A 213 -2.63 -7.10 11.65
C GLU A 213 -2.99 -5.93 10.73
N VAL A 214 -2.04 -5.43 9.93
CA VAL A 214 -2.31 -4.46 8.88
C VAL A 214 -3.07 -5.11 7.73
N ALA A 215 -2.64 -6.31 7.31
CA ALA A 215 -3.26 -7.06 6.23
C ALA A 215 -4.73 -7.40 6.51
N ALA A 216 -5.08 -7.70 7.76
CA ALA A 216 -6.46 -7.98 8.18
C ALA A 216 -7.39 -6.78 7.91
N LEU A 217 -6.95 -5.55 8.23
CA LEU A 217 -7.72 -4.34 7.93
C LEU A 217 -7.81 -4.10 6.43
N VAL A 218 -6.71 -4.25 5.68
CA VAL A 218 -6.71 -4.06 4.22
C VAL A 218 -7.66 -5.05 3.55
N ARG A 219 -7.64 -6.34 3.96
CA ARG A 219 -8.57 -7.36 3.49
C ARG A 219 -10.03 -6.97 3.75
N PHE A 220 -10.36 -6.49 4.95
CA PHE A 220 -11.69 -6.00 5.27
C PHE A 220 -12.10 -4.82 4.38
N LEU A 221 -11.23 -3.83 4.18
CA LEU A 221 -11.52 -2.66 3.35
C LEU A 221 -11.69 -3.01 1.85
N LEU A 222 -11.13 -4.12 1.41
CA LEU A 222 -11.31 -4.63 0.04
C LEU A 222 -12.58 -5.51 -0.10
N SER A 223 -13.19 -5.93 1.00
CA SER A 223 -14.39 -6.76 0.99
C SER A 223 -15.66 -5.99 0.60
N ALA A 224 -16.72 -6.73 0.33
CA ALA A 224 -18.06 -6.17 0.12
C ALA A 224 -18.65 -5.55 1.40
N GLU A 225 -18.25 -6.05 2.58
CA GLU A 225 -18.71 -5.56 3.88
C GLU A 225 -18.30 -4.10 4.14
N ALA A 226 -17.20 -3.64 3.53
CA ALA A 226 -16.71 -2.28 3.62
C ALA A 226 -17.28 -1.34 2.53
N ALA A 227 -18.35 -1.73 1.82
CA ALA A 227 -18.88 -0.97 0.68
C ALA A 227 -19.32 0.46 0.99
N TYR A 228 -19.67 0.75 2.25
CA TYR A 228 -20.06 2.10 2.69
C TYR A 228 -18.95 2.84 3.45
N ILE A 229 -17.73 2.26 3.51
CA ILE A 229 -16.55 2.86 4.15
C ILE A 229 -15.69 3.48 3.05
N THR A 230 -15.64 4.79 2.99
CA THR A 230 -14.79 5.54 2.07
C THR A 230 -14.28 6.83 2.70
N ARG A 231 -13.18 7.38 2.19
CA ARG A 231 -12.56 8.61 2.68
C ARG A 231 -12.01 8.52 4.11
N GLN A 232 -11.87 7.31 4.64
CA GLN A 232 -11.39 7.11 6.01
C GLN A 232 -9.87 7.00 6.06
N VAL A 233 -9.31 7.39 7.20
CA VAL A 233 -7.93 7.12 7.58
C VAL A 233 -7.99 6.28 8.86
N ILE A 234 -7.54 5.03 8.77
CA ILE A 234 -7.65 4.09 9.87
C ILE A 234 -6.26 3.69 10.33
N ALA A 235 -5.95 4.00 11.59
CA ALA A 235 -4.67 3.67 12.18
C ALA A 235 -4.63 2.21 12.66
N VAL A 236 -3.47 1.55 12.44
CA VAL A 236 -3.13 0.23 13.00
C VAL A 236 -1.83 0.39 13.73
N ASN A 237 -1.87 0.92 14.97
CA ASN A 237 -0.69 1.45 15.66
C ASN A 237 -0.63 1.12 17.16
N GLY A 238 -1.50 0.24 17.66
CA GLY A 238 -1.52 -0.12 19.07
C GLY A 238 -1.90 1.01 20.02
N GLY A 239 -2.60 2.05 19.52
CA GLY A 239 -3.03 3.21 20.30
C GLY A 239 -1.98 4.33 20.39
N LEU A 240 -0.97 4.34 19.52
CA LEU A 240 0.10 5.34 19.55
C LEU A 240 -0.40 6.77 19.25
N CYS A 241 -1.48 6.92 18.46
CA CYS A 241 -2.19 8.18 18.22
C CYS A 241 -3.64 7.93 17.82
#